data_69bca2c5ce6a731eac1ddf8175e03abf
#
_entry.id   69bca2c5ce6a731eac1ddf8175e03abf
#
_cell.length_a   1.000
_cell.length_b   1.000
_cell.length_c   1.000
_cell.angle_alpha   90.00
_cell.angle_beta   90.00
_cell.angle_gamma   90.00
#
_symmetry.space_group_name_H-M   'P 1'
#
loop_
_entity.id
_entity.type
_entity.pdbx_description
1 polymer ?
#
loop_
_entity_poly.entity_id
_entity_poly.type
_entity_poly.pdbx_seq_one_letter_code
_entity_poly.pdbx_strand_id
1 'polypeptide(L)'
;MFTRKILFVLLFFITLNAYAQQERWVGTWACAPQTVDKGFMPYNNQMTNRSVRQVVKVSIGGPVVRLQLSNEMSSEPVEITSVYIAKAGEGPEIQKNSVKYLLFNNKRRVTIAAGKAVFSDALKFDLQPLER
;
A
#
# COMPACT_ATOMS: atom_id res chain seq x y z
N MET A 1 -23.59 -43.84 -22.82
CA MET A 1 -22.41 -43.23 -23.49
C MET A 1 -22.59 -41.70 -23.73
N PHE A 2 -23.79 -41.24 -23.98
CA PHE A 2 -24.13 -39.83 -24.20
C PHE A 2 -23.96 -38.97 -22.94
N THR A 3 -24.44 -39.40 -21.79
CA THR A 3 -24.36 -38.66 -20.50
C THR A 3 -22.93 -38.38 -20.04
N ARG A 4 -22.00 -39.31 -20.29
CA ARG A 4 -20.58 -39.12 -19.93
C ARG A 4 -19.89 -38.04 -20.78
N LYS A 5 -20.26 -37.90 -22.06
CA LYS A 5 -19.73 -36.86 -22.95
C LYS A 5 -20.27 -35.47 -22.58
N ILE A 6 -21.55 -35.39 -22.21
CA ILE A 6 -22.18 -34.15 -21.76
C ILE A 6 -21.53 -33.65 -20.44
N LEU A 7 -21.23 -34.56 -19.52
CA LEU A 7 -20.56 -34.23 -18.27
C LEU A 7 -19.15 -33.64 -18.49
N PHE A 8 -18.37 -34.21 -19.42
CA PHE A 8 -17.06 -33.69 -19.79
C PHE A 8 -17.12 -32.29 -20.43
N VAL A 9 -18.10 -32.03 -21.27
CA VAL A 9 -18.31 -30.73 -21.90
C VAL A 9 -18.72 -29.71 -20.85
N LEU A 10 -19.58 -30.04 -19.89
CA LEU A 10 -19.98 -29.16 -18.79
C LEU A 10 -18.79 -28.83 -17.88
N LEU A 11 -17.95 -29.81 -17.53
CA LEU A 11 -16.74 -29.60 -16.75
C LEU A 11 -15.75 -28.68 -17.47
N PHE A 12 -15.61 -28.80 -18.78
CA PHE A 12 -14.72 -27.97 -19.60
C PHE A 12 -15.21 -26.50 -19.63
N PHE A 13 -16.51 -26.27 -19.69
CA PHE A 13 -17.08 -24.91 -19.65
C PHE A 13 -16.92 -24.24 -18.27
N ILE A 14 -16.91 -24.99 -17.17
CA ILE A 14 -16.70 -24.48 -15.83
C ILE A 14 -15.24 -24.02 -15.64
N THR A 15 -14.27 -24.72 -16.24
CA THR A 15 -12.85 -24.35 -16.14
C THR A 15 -12.50 -23.09 -16.96
N LEU A 16 -13.26 -22.76 -18.00
CA LEU A 16 -13.01 -21.60 -18.83
C LEU A 16 -13.37 -20.25 -18.14
N ASN A 17 -14.20 -20.29 -17.10
CA ASN A 17 -14.56 -19.08 -16.34
C ASN A 17 -13.62 -18.78 -15.15
N ALA A 18 -12.63 -19.64 -14.91
CA ALA A 18 -11.64 -19.46 -13.86
C ALA A 18 -10.44 -18.59 -14.26
N TYR A 19 -10.52 -17.85 -15.37
CA TYR A 19 -9.54 -16.78 -15.62
C TYR A 19 -9.74 -15.71 -14.57
N ALA A 20 -8.89 -15.78 -13.54
CA ALA A 20 -8.84 -14.85 -12.45
C ALA A 20 -8.85 -13.43 -12.99
N GLN A 21 -9.75 -12.61 -12.49
CA GLN A 21 -9.64 -11.16 -12.68
C GLN A 21 -8.24 -10.76 -12.25
N GLN A 22 -7.41 -10.40 -13.22
CA GLN A 22 -6.06 -9.93 -12.95
C GLN A 22 -6.19 -8.65 -12.13
N GLU A 23 -5.77 -8.69 -10.87
CA GLU A 23 -5.78 -7.52 -10.01
C GLU A 23 -4.99 -6.40 -10.69
N ARG A 24 -5.69 -5.32 -11.02
CA ARG A 24 -5.08 -4.15 -11.64
C ARG A 24 -4.89 -3.07 -10.58
N TRP A 25 -3.65 -2.82 -10.23
CA TRP A 25 -3.28 -1.72 -9.35
C TRP A 25 -3.11 -0.43 -10.16
N VAL A 26 -3.70 0.65 -9.64
CA VAL A 26 -3.63 1.97 -10.25
C VAL A 26 -3.10 2.95 -9.22
N GLY A 27 -2.11 3.75 -9.60
CA GLY A 27 -1.59 4.79 -8.73
C GLY A 27 -2.63 5.90 -8.51
N THR A 28 -2.92 6.19 -7.26
CA THR A 28 -3.86 7.26 -6.89
C THR A 28 -3.17 8.49 -6.31
N TRP A 29 -1.95 8.31 -5.80
CA TRP A 29 -1.07 9.37 -5.31
C TRP A 29 0.38 8.91 -5.39
N ALA A 30 1.29 9.80 -5.69
CA ALA A 30 2.73 9.55 -5.65
C ALA A 30 3.50 10.86 -5.45
N CYS A 31 4.71 10.75 -4.91
CA CYS A 31 5.73 11.79 -4.94
C CYS A 31 7.01 11.22 -5.55
N ALA A 32 7.78 12.07 -6.23
CA ALA A 32 9.08 11.67 -6.75
C ALA A 32 10.08 11.46 -5.59
N PRO A 33 10.81 10.34 -5.55
CA PRO A 33 11.92 10.18 -4.61
C PRO A 33 13.00 11.22 -4.91
N GLN A 34 13.54 11.81 -3.85
CA GLN A 34 14.66 12.75 -3.96
C GLN A 34 15.54 12.68 -2.72
N THR A 35 16.79 13.08 -2.86
CA THR A 35 17.68 13.30 -1.71
C THR A 35 17.21 14.54 -0.95
N VAL A 36 17.34 14.49 0.37
CA VAL A 36 17.04 15.63 1.24
C VAL A 36 18.34 16.19 1.79
N ASP A 37 18.56 17.49 1.58
CA ASP A 37 19.71 18.16 2.16
C ASP A 37 19.62 18.19 3.69
N LYS A 38 20.77 18.07 4.34
CA LYS A 38 20.85 17.99 5.81
C LYS A 38 20.13 19.13 6.52
N GLY A 39 20.12 20.34 5.93
CA GLY A 39 19.46 21.51 6.49
C GLY A 39 17.91 21.41 6.56
N PHE A 40 17.31 20.49 5.79
CA PHE A 40 15.86 20.25 5.79
C PHE A 40 15.46 19.02 6.62
N MET A 41 16.43 18.32 7.20
CA MET A 41 16.15 17.19 8.09
C MET A 41 15.81 17.70 9.51
N PRO A 42 14.82 17.11 10.18
CA PRO A 42 14.52 17.47 11.56
C PRO A 42 15.64 17.00 12.49
N TYR A 43 15.89 17.78 13.53
CA TYR A 43 16.75 17.46 14.69
C TYR A 43 18.03 16.65 14.39
N ASN A 44 19.15 17.32 14.22
CA ASN A 44 20.47 16.69 13.99
C ASN A 44 20.52 15.71 12.81
N ASN A 45 19.72 15.92 11.80
CA ASN A 45 19.62 15.09 10.59
C ASN A 45 19.26 13.62 10.86
N GLN A 46 18.50 13.33 11.92
CA GLN A 46 18.11 11.97 12.28
C GLN A 46 16.60 11.79 12.28
N MET A 47 16.17 10.68 11.69
CA MET A 47 14.79 10.22 11.73
C MET A 47 14.58 9.07 12.74
N THR A 48 15.64 8.66 13.45
CA THR A 48 15.60 7.59 14.45
C THR A 48 14.62 7.91 15.59
N ASN A 49 13.80 6.94 15.96
CA ASN A 49 12.75 7.09 16.98
C ASN A 49 11.76 8.21 16.71
N ARG A 50 11.46 8.46 15.44
CA ARG A 50 10.50 9.46 15.00
C ARG A 50 9.30 8.82 14.30
N SER A 51 8.17 9.51 14.37
CA SER A 51 7.02 9.21 13.55
C SER A 51 6.87 10.25 12.46
N VAL A 52 6.65 9.80 11.23
CA VAL A 52 6.36 10.68 10.09
C VAL A 52 4.88 10.54 9.75
N ARG A 53 4.22 11.68 9.60
CA ARG A 53 2.84 11.74 9.15
C ARG A 53 2.75 12.55 7.87
N GLN A 54 2.05 12.00 6.89
CA GLN A 54 1.70 12.71 5.67
C GLN A 54 0.17 12.66 5.49
N VAL A 55 -0.40 13.76 5.04
CA VAL A 55 -1.80 13.80 4.58
C VAL A 55 -1.77 13.93 3.07
N VAL A 56 -2.36 12.95 2.40
CA VAL A 56 -2.41 12.90 0.95
C VAL A 56 -3.86 12.97 0.48
N LYS A 57 -4.08 13.56 -0.69
CA LYS A 57 -5.38 13.56 -1.35
C LYS A 57 -5.31 12.60 -2.52
N VAL A 58 -6.14 11.55 -2.48
CA VAL A 58 -6.18 10.57 -3.56
C VAL A 58 -6.96 11.09 -4.75
N SER A 59 -6.53 10.77 -5.97
CA SER A 59 -7.21 11.18 -7.21
C SER A 59 -8.41 10.29 -7.52
N ILE A 60 -8.26 8.99 -7.29
CA ILE A 60 -9.30 7.98 -7.49
C ILE A 60 -9.48 7.17 -6.22
N GLY A 61 -10.68 6.63 -6.03
CA GLY A 61 -11.00 5.74 -4.92
C GLY A 61 -10.85 4.26 -5.28
N GLY A 62 -11.16 3.42 -4.30
CA GLY A 62 -11.19 1.97 -4.43
C GLY A 62 -11.31 1.26 -3.09
N PRO A 63 -11.75 0.01 -3.09
CA PRO A 63 -12.01 -0.74 -1.85
C PRO A 63 -10.76 -1.33 -1.21
N VAL A 64 -9.65 -1.37 -1.95
CA VAL A 64 -8.39 -2.00 -1.51
C VAL A 64 -7.23 -1.08 -1.87
N VAL A 65 -6.32 -0.91 -0.92
CA VAL A 65 -5.12 -0.08 -1.10
C VAL A 65 -3.86 -0.87 -0.77
N ARG A 66 -2.75 -0.43 -1.32
CA ARG A 66 -1.40 -0.78 -0.84
C ARG A 66 -0.50 0.43 -0.95
N LEU A 67 0.48 0.48 -0.08
CA LEU A 67 1.45 1.55 -0.02
C LEU A 67 2.81 1.06 -0.52
N GLN A 68 3.46 1.88 -1.35
CA GLN A 68 4.86 1.70 -1.67
C GLN A 68 5.69 2.66 -0.80
N LEU A 69 6.66 2.12 -0.09
CA LEU A 69 7.66 2.89 0.64
C LEU A 69 8.98 2.80 -0.10
N SER A 70 9.62 3.94 -0.31
CA SER A 70 10.89 4.03 -1.03
C SER A 70 12.03 4.43 -0.09
N ASN A 71 13.15 3.75 -0.23
CA ASN A 71 14.46 4.08 0.33
C ASN A 71 15.50 4.17 -0.81
N GLU A 72 15.05 4.52 -2.02
CA GLU A 72 15.85 4.43 -3.24
C GLU A 72 16.99 5.44 -3.27
N MET A 73 16.83 6.58 -2.59
CA MET A 73 17.85 7.65 -2.53
C MET A 73 18.76 7.56 -1.31
N SER A 74 18.67 6.50 -0.51
CA SER A 74 19.49 6.29 0.69
C SER A 74 20.59 5.28 0.43
N SER A 75 21.75 5.50 1.05
CA SER A 75 22.87 4.55 1.10
C SER A 75 22.78 3.56 2.26
N GLU A 76 21.84 3.78 3.20
CA GLU A 76 21.68 2.97 4.39
C GLU A 76 20.29 2.32 4.44
N PRO A 77 20.15 1.13 5.02
CA PRO A 77 18.85 0.52 5.23
C PRO A 77 18.03 1.32 6.25
N VAL A 78 16.72 1.31 6.11
CA VAL A 78 15.79 1.90 7.07
C VAL A 78 14.88 0.85 7.67
N GLU A 79 14.74 0.87 8.99
CA GLU A 79 13.79 0.03 9.70
C GLU A 79 12.57 0.86 10.11
N ILE A 80 11.38 0.37 9.75
CA ILE A 80 10.11 0.96 10.11
C ILE A 80 9.35 -0.04 10.97
N THR A 81 9.05 0.35 12.20
CA THR A 81 8.42 -0.55 13.17
C THR A 81 6.94 -0.77 12.90
N SER A 82 6.26 0.25 12.37
CA SER A 82 4.84 0.13 11.98
C SER A 82 4.45 1.25 11.03
N VAL A 83 3.50 0.95 10.17
CA VAL A 83 2.83 1.93 9.30
C VAL A 83 1.33 1.75 9.47
N TYR A 84 0.60 2.85 9.57
CA TYR A 84 -0.85 2.80 9.57
C TYR A 84 -1.43 3.88 8.65
N ILE A 85 -2.63 3.65 8.20
CA ILE A 85 -3.43 4.56 7.38
C ILE A 85 -4.73 4.87 8.12
N ALA A 86 -5.21 6.08 7.96
CA ALA A 86 -6.51 6.54 8.47
C ALA A 86 -7.08 7.60 7.54
N LYS A 87 -8.39 7.76 7.54
CA LYS A 87 -9.04 8.89 6.87
C LYS A 87 -8.76 10.17 7.65
N ALA A 88 -8.49 11.26 6.93
CA ALA A 88 -8.30 12.56 7.57
C ALA A 88 -9.60 13.05 8.20
N GLY A 89 -9.49 13.65 9.35
CA GLY A 89 -10.54 14.43 10.01
C GLY A 89 -10.41 15.89 9.66
N GLU A 90 -10.94 16.75 10.53
CA GLU A 90 -10.76 18.20 10.44
C GLU A 90 -9.38 18.60 10.96
N GLY A 91 -8.72 19.54 10.27
CA GLY A 91 -7.39 20.02 10.66
C GLY A 91 -6.37 18.89 10.82
N PRO A 92 -5.70 18.78 11.99
CA PRO A 92 -4.67 17.77 12.23
C PRO A 92 -5.24 16.41 12.68
N GLU A 93 -6.54 16.26 12.82
CA GLU A 93 -7.15 15.05 13.35
C GLU A 93 -7.26 13.93 12.31
N ILE A 94 -7.51 12.70 12.79
CA ILE A 94 -7.86 11.54 12.00
C ILE A 94 -9.20 10.98 12.46
N GLN A 95 -9.90 10.32 11.55
CA GLN A 95 -11.06 9.53 11.91
C GLN A 95 -10.61 8.24 12.61
N LYS A 96 -10.66 8.20 13.93
CA LYS A 96 -10.10 7.11 14.77
C LYS A 96 -10.63 5.73 14.42
N ASN A 97 -11.89 5.64 14.01
CA ASN A 97 -12.54 4.40 13.60
C ASN A 97 -12.03 3.85 12.26
N SER A 98 -11.31 4.66 11.48
CA SER A 98 -10.74 4.26 10.19
C SER A 98 -9.30 3.76 10.26
N VAL A 99 -8.64 3.82 11.43
CA VAL A 99 -7.23 3.44 11.59
C VAL A 99 -7.04 1.97 11.28
N LYS A 100 -6.14 1.68 10.33
CA LYS A 100 -5.71 0.32 9.99
C LYS A 100 -4.20 0.25 9.82
N TYR A 101 -3.61 -0.83 10.32
CA TYR A 101 -2.19 -1.09 10.12
C TYR A 101 -1.93 -1.73 8.77
N LEU A 102 -0.91 -1.25 8.09
CA LEU A 102 -0.34 -1.89 6.91
C LEU A 102 0.62 -2.99 7.36
N LEU A 103 0.62 -4.08 6.62
CA LEU A 103 1.54 -5.18 6.83
C LEU A 103 2.49 -5.30 5.63
N PHE A 104 3.63 -5.91 5.87
CA PHE A 104 4.65 -6.20 4.88
C PHE A 104 5.04 -7.67 5.05
N ASN A 105 4.61 -8.52 4.13
CA ASN A 105 4.71 -9.98 4.26
C ASN A 105 4.11 -10.47 5.61
N ASN A 106 2.90 -10.02 5.94
CA ASN A 106 2.17 -10.30 7.18
C ASN A 106 2.84 -9.80 8.47
N LYS A 107 3.83 -8.91 8.39
CA LYS A 107 4.52 -8.31 9.55
C LYS A 107 4.29 -6.81 9.59
N ARG A 108 4.16 -6.23 10.79
CA ARG A 108 4.06 -4.77 10.98
C ARG A 108 5.37 -4.05 10.72
N ARG A 109 6.49 -4.71 11.03
CA ARG A 109 7.85 -4.19 10.86
C ARG A 109 8.34 -4.50 9.46
N VAL A 110 9.06 -3.56 8.87
CA VAL A 110 9.75 -3.74 7.60
C VAL A 110 11.13 -3.09 7.63
N THR A 111 12.11 -3.76 7.06
CA THR A 111 13.43 -3.19 6.77
C THR A 111 13.52 -2.99 5.27
N ILE A 112 13.76 -1.77 4.84
CA ILE A 112 13.95 -1.43 3.44
C ILE A 112 15.43 -1.23 3.20
N ALA A 113 16.02 -2.08 2.38
CA ALA A 113 17.44 -1.97 2.04
C ALA A 113 17.75 -0.65 1.32
N ALA A 114 18.99 -0.21 1.40
CA ALA A 114 19.49 0.94 0.64
C ALA A 114 19.19 0.78 -0.86
N GLY A 115 18.75 1.84 -1.51
CA GLY A 115 18.45 1.84 -2.94
C GLY A 115 17.21 1.00 -3.33
N LYS A 116 16.33 0.64 -2.40
CA LYS A 116 15.17 -0.22 -2.66
C LYS A 116 13.87 0.41 -2.23
N ALA A 117 12.78 -0.11 -2.80
CA ALA A 117 11.42 0.16 -2.38
C ALA A 117 10.71 -1.15 -2.01
N VAL A 118 9.66 -1.06 -1.20
CA VAL A 118 8.82 -2.20 -0.82
C VAL A 118 7.35 -1.83 -0.93
N PHE A 119 6.51 -2.81 -1.26
CA PHE A 119 5.07 -2.68 -1.20
C PHE A 119 4.52 -3.31 0.08
N SER A 120 3.50 -2.67 0.65
CA SER A 120 2.69 -3.31 1.68
C SER A 120 1.85 -4.43 1.08
N ASP A 121 1.35 -5.31 1.93
CA ASP A 121 0.28 -6.22 1.59
C ASP A 121 -0.99 -5.42 1.22
N ALA A 122 -1.89 -6.03 0.46
CA ALA A 122 -3.18 -5.45 0.12
C ALA A 122 -4.04 -5.28 1.37
N LEU A 123 -4.60 -4.10 1.56
CA LEU A 123 -5.43 -3.75 2.72
C LEU A 123 -6.83 -3.34 2.25
N LYS A 124 -7.86 -3.96 2.80
CA LYS A 124 -9.24 -3.48 2.63
C LYS A 124 -9.40 -2.12 3.33
N PHE A 125 -9.45 -1.08 2.54
CA PHE A 125 -9.59 0.30 3.00
C PHE A 125 -10.34 1.10 1.93
N ASP A 126 -11.62 1.30 2.16
CA ASP A 126 -12.49 1.96 1.19
C ASP A 126 -12.17 3.45 1.12
N LEU A 127 -11.73 3.88 -0.06
CA LEU A 127 -11.44 5.27 -0.37
C LEU A 127 -12.40 5.79 -1.42
N GLN A 128 -12.90 7.00 -1.22
CA GLN A 128 -13.65 7.73 -2.22
C GLN A 128 -12.71 8.61 -3.07
N PRO A 129 -13.05 8.92 -4.32
CA PRO A 129 -12.27 9.87 -5.11
C PRO A 129 -12.12 11.20 -4.37
N LEU A 130 -10.92 11.79 -4.43
CA LEU A 130 -10.56 13.06 -3.79
C LEU A 130 -10.58 13.06 -2.25
N GLU A 131 -10.72 11.91 -1.62
CA GLU A 131 -10.64 11.75 -0.16
C GLU A 131 -9.21 11.99 0.35
N ARG A 132 -9.09 12.33 1.64
CA ARG A 132 -7.80 12.54 2.32
C ARG A 132 -7.62 11.55 3.45
#